data_57d3b12cad18a70043fd58b9859ace25
#
_entry.id   57d3b12cad18a70043fd58b9859ace25
#
_cell.length_a   1.000
_cell.length_b   1.000
_cell.length_c   1.000
_cell.angle_alpha   90.00
_cell.angle_beta   90.00
_cell.angle_gamma   90.00
#
_symmetry.space_group_name_H-M   'P 1'
#
loop_
_entity.id
_entity.type
_entity.pdbx_description
1 polymer ?
#
loop_
_entity_poly.entity_id
_entity_poly.type
_entity_poly.pdbx_seq_one_letter_code
_entity_poly.pdbx_strand_id
1 'polypeptide(L)'
;MYKRQTINRADVAASFQKAVVEALVTRAISLAKETGMNQLAVAGGVASNSALRKALSEECDKNNIKFYSPSPILCTDNAAMIGCAAYYEYMAGTRHGYDLNAVPNLKLGERI
;
A
#
# COMPACT_ATOMS: atom_id res chain seq x y z
N MET A 1 -15.78 2.00 -43.93
CA MET A 1 -16.78 2.04 -42.86
C MET A 1 -16.16 1.29 -41.66
N TYR A 2 -15.55 2.00 -40.68
CA TYR A 2 -15.00 1.35 -39.48
C TYR A 2 -16.17 0.88 -38.62
N LYS A 3 -16.33 -0.45 -38.43
CA LYS A 3 -17.25 -1.00 -37.43
C LYS A 3 -16.77 -0.52 -36.07
N ARG A 4 -17.58 0.25 -35.32
CA ARG A 4 -17.36 0.54 -33.91
C ARG A 4 -17.28 -0.81 -33.18
N GLN A 5 -16.11 -1.20 -32.76
CA GLN A 5 -15.95 -2.36 -31.89
C GLN A 5 -16.62 -2.03 -30.56
N THR A 6 -17.53 -2.89 -30.15
CA THR A 6 -18.15 -2.79 -28.81
C THR A 6 -17.08 -3.22 -27.79
N ILE A 7 -16.50 -2.27 -27.09
CA ILE A 7 -15.51 -2.55 -26.05
C ILE A 7 -16.25 -3.15 -24.84
N ASN A 8 -15.88 -4.35 -24.46
CA ASN A 8 -16.35 -4.96 -23.22
C ASN A 8 -15.62 -4.31 -22.03
N ARG A 9 -16.33 -3.51 -21.26
CA ARG A 9 -15.76 -2.77 -20.10
C ARG A 9 -15.21 -3.72 -19.04
N ALA A 10 -15.82 -4.87 -18.83
CA ALA A 10 -15.36 -5.86 -17.86
C ALA A 10 -14.00 -6.44 -18.25
N ASP A 11 -13.78 -6.74 -19.53
CA ASP A 11 -12.50 -7.25 -20.02
C ASP A 11 -11.40 -6.21 -19.93
N VAL A 12 -11.72 -4.94 -20.20
CA VAL A 12 -10.76 -3.82 -20.03
C VAL A 12 -10.37 -3.67 -18.56
N ALA A 13 -11.36 -3.69 -17.66
CA ALA A 13 -11.09 -3.57 -16.22
C ALA A 13 -10.26 -4.75 -15.70
N ALA A 14 -10.57 -5.97 -16.13
CA ALA A 14 -9.80 -7.16 -15.76
C ALA A 14 -8.35 -7.10 -16.29
N SER A 15 -8.17 -6.67 -17.55
CA SER A 15 -6.85 -6.52 -18.15
C SER A 15 -6.02 -5.45 -17.44
N PHE A 16 -6.64 -4.32 -17.10
CA PHE A 16 -5.99 -3.25 -16.36
C PHE A 16 -5.57 -3.72 -14.96
N GLN A 17 -6.49 -4.35 -14.21
CA GLN A 17 -6.18 -4.90 -12.89
C GLN A 17 -5.03 -5.90 -12.96
N LYS A 18 -5.05 -6.82 -13.94
CA LYS A 18 -3.99 -7.80 -14.14
C LYS A 18 -2.64 -7.11 -14.36
N ALA A 19 -2.56 -6.15 -15.26
CA ALA A 19 -1.33 -5.43 -15.56
C ALA A 19 -0.76 -4.69 -14.34
N VAL A 20 -1.61 -4.03 -13.54
CA VAL A 20 -1.20 -3.35 -12.31
C VAL A 20 -0.68 -4.35 -11.28
N VAL A 21 -1.40 -5.44 -11.05
CA VAL A 21 -1.01 -6.48 -10.08
C VAL A 21 0.33 -7.10 -10.49
N GLU A 22 0.50 -7.49 -11.74
CA GLU A 22 1.74 -8.08 -12.26
C GLU A 22 2.93 -7.11 -12.09
N ALA A 23 2.75 -5.84 -12.42
CA ALA A 23 3.81 -4.83 -12.29
C ALA A 23 4.23 -4.62 -10.83
N LEU A 24 3.28 -4.53 -9.90
CA LEU A 24 3.56 -4.32 -8.48
C LEU A 24 4.21 -5.54 -7.84
N VAL A 25 3.66 -6.73 -8.09
CA VAL A 25 4.18 -7.99 -7.53
C VAL A 25 5.60 -8.24 -8.01
N THR A 26 5.84 -8.17 -9.33
CA THR A 26 7.17 -8.41 -9.90
C THR A 26 8.21 -7.48 -9.29
N ARG A 27 7.91 -6.19 -9.20
CA ARG A 27 8.87 -5.21 -8.66
C ARG A 27 9.11 -5.40 -7.16
N ALA A 28 8.07 -5.67 -6.38
CA ALA A 28 8.21 -5.88 -4.95
C ALA A 28 9.06 -7.13 -4.64
N ILE A 29 8.82 -8.23 -5.33
CA ILE A 29 9.59 -9.47 -5.16
C ILE A 29 11.03 -9.31 -5.65
N SER A 30 11.26 -8.66 -6.81
CA SER A 30 12.62 -8.39 -7.28
C SER A 30 13.41 -7.58 -6.27
N LEU A 31 12.82 -6.49 -5.77
CA LEU A 31 13.49 -5.63 -4.78
C LEU A 31 13.80 -6.38 -3.48
N ALA A 32 12.86 -7.20 -2.98
CA ALA A 32 13.10 -8.00 -1.79
C ALA A 32 14.28 -8.98 -1.98
N LYS A 33 14.39 -9.61 -3.15
CA LYS A 33 15.51 -10.49 -3.49
C LYS A 33 16.84 -9.73 -3.62
N GLU A 34 16.84 -8.62 -4.32
CA GLU A 34 18.02 -7.78 -4.52
C GLU A 34 18.58 -7.23 -3.20
N THR A 35 17.70 -6.89 -2.27
CA THR A 35 18.06 -6.34 -0.96
C THR A 35 18.26 -7.41 0.12
N GLY A 36 17.99 -8.68 -0.18
CA GLY A 36 18.06 -9.78 0.79
C GLY A 36 16.99 -9.71 1.89
N MET A 37 15.90 -8.99 1.66
CA MET A 37 14.81 -8.86 2.63
C MET A 37 13.90 -10.10 2.59
N ASN A 38 13.64 -10.66 3.76
CA ASN A 38 12.77 -11.83 3.94
C ASN A 38 11.38 -11.47 4.49
N GLN A 39 11.03 -10.19 4.50
CA GLN A 39 9.74 -9.67 4.94
C GLN A 39 9.24 -8.61 3.97
N LEU A 40 7.95 -8.66 3.64
CA LEU A 40 7.26 -7.69 2.79
C LEU A 40 5.95 -7.28 3.47
N ALA A 41 5.75 -5.98 3.59
CA ALA A 41 4.49 -5.43 4.07
C ALA A 41 3.83 -4.58 2.98
N VAL A 42 2.50 -4.66 2.88
CA VAL A 42 1.70 -3.80 2.01
C VAL A 42 0.70 -3.01 2.82
N ALA A 43 0.58 -1.71 2.53
CA ALA A 43 -0.36 -0.81 3.19
C ALA A 43 -0.92 0.22 2.20
N GLY A 44 -1.90 1.03 2.64
CA GLY A 44 -2.56 2.04 1.82
C GLY A 44 -3.77 1.52 1.06
N GLY A 45 -4.53 2.41 0.41
CA GLY A 45 -5.81 2.10 -0.23
C GLY A 45 -5.74 0.98 -1.28
N VAL A 46 -4.68 0.94 -2.09
CA VAL A 46 -4.48 -0.11 -3.11
C VAL A 46 -4.25 -1.48 -2.48
N ALA A 47 -3.75 -1.54 -1.24
CA ALA A 47 -3.60 -2.78 -0.49
C ALA A 47 -4.93 -3.46 -0.12
N SER A 48 -6.07 -2.79 -0.29
CA SER A 48 -7.41 -3.41 -0.16
C SER A 48 -7.76 -4.29 -1.35
N ASN A 49 -7.05 -4.20 -2.48
CA ASN A 49 -7.33 -5.00 -3.66
C ASN A 49 -7.04 -6.49 -3.39
N SER A 50 -8.07 -7.32 -3.47
CA SER A 50 -7.98 -8.75 -3.17
C SER A 50 -7.08 -9.52 -4.14
N ALA A 51 -7.06 -9.14 -5.42
CA ALA A 51 -6.19 -9.78 -6.42
C ALA A 51 -4.72 -9.48 -6.14
N LEU A 52 -4.39 -8.24 -5.76
CA LEU A 52 -3.03 -7.86 -5.37
C LEU A 52 -2.56 -8.61 -4.11
N ARG A 53 -3.40 -8.66 -3.07
CA ARG A 53 -3.08 -9.39 -1.83
C ARG A 53 -2.81 -10.86 -2.09
N LYS A 54 -3.69 -11.50 -2.86
CA LYS A 54 -3.56 -12.90 -3.22
C LYS A 54 -2.25 -13.14 -3.97
N ALA A 55 -1.99 -12.36 -5.01
CA ALA A 55 -0.77 -12.52 -5.81
C ALA A 55 0.51 -12.26 -5.02
N LEU A 56 0.53 -11.24 -4.15
CA LEU A 56 1.67 -10.99 -3.25
C LEU A 56 1.88 -12.13 -2.26
N SER A 57 0.81 -12.65 -1.65
CA SER A 57 0.92 -13.79 -0.72
C SER A 57 1.51 -15.01 -1.41
N GLU A 58 0.96 -15.39 -2.57
CA GLU A 58 1.43 -16.55 -3.34
C GLU A 58 2.89 -16.42 -3.79
N GLU A 59 3.31 -15.23 -4.24
CA GLU A 59 4.69 -15.01 -4.66
C GLU A 59 5.65 -14.89 -3.48
N CYS A 60 5.23 -14.33 -2.35
CA CYS A 60 6.02 -14.31 -1.13
C CYS A 60 6.26 -15.72 -0.60
N ASP A 61 5.23 -16.57 -0.56
CA ASP A 61 5.34 -17.96 -0.12
C ASP A 61 6.33 -18.77 -0.98
N LYS A 62 6.27 -18.61 -2.31
CA LYS A 62 7.22 -19.26 -3.24
C LYS A 62 8.67 -18.83 -3.03
N ASN A 63 8.88 -17.64 -2.51
CA ASN A 63 10.23 -17.06 -2.33
C ASN A 63 10.69 -17.03 -0.86
N ASN A 64 9.98 -17.70 0.05
CA ASN A 64 10.24 -17.70 1.50
C ASN A 64 10.30 -16.29 2.10
N ILE A 65 9.47 -15.38 1.61
CA ILE A 65 9.30 -14.02 2.11
C ILE A 65 8.06 -13.99 3.00
N LYS A 66 8.17 -13.50 4.22
CA LYS A 66 7.03 -13.35 5.12
C LYS A 66 6.18 -12.14 4.71
N PHE A 67 4.92 -12.39 4.36
CA PHE A 67 4.00 -11.35 3.90
C PHE A 67 3.13 -10.80 5.03
N TYR A 68 2.99 -9.49 5.07
CA TYR A 68 2.15 -8.77 6.01
C TYR A 68 1.19 -7.83 5.29
N SER A 69 -0.07 -7.87 5.68
CA SER A 69 -1.08 -6.92 5.21
C SER A 69 -2.07 -6.60 6.31
N PRO A 70 -2.49 -5.34 6.50
CA PRO A 70 -3.50 -5.00 7.47
C PRO A 70 -4.87 -5.52 7.03
N SER A 71 -5.85 -5.54 7.94
CA SER A 71 -7.23 -5.78 7.54
C SER A 71 -7.70 -4.70 6.54
N PRO A 72 -8.60 -5.02 5.59
CA PRO A 72 -9.03 -4.06 4.57
C PRO A 72 -9.53 -2.73 5.11
N ILE A 73 -10.20 -2.74 6.26
CA ILE A 73 -10.72 -1.53 6.93
C ILE A 73 -9.60 -0.59 7.41
N LEU A 74 -8.40 -1.11 7.63
CA LEU A 74 -7.22 -0.33 8.08
C LEU A 74 -6.30 0.07 6.92
N CYS A 75 -6.65 -0.27 5.68
CA CYS A 75 -5.84 0.09 4.51
C CYS A 75 -6.01 1.53 4.05
N THR A 76 -7.16 2.13 4.33
CA THR A 76 -7.45 3.54 4.06
C THR A 76 -7.22 4.38 5.31
N ASP A 77 -7.29 5.70 5.16
CA ASP A 77 -7.16 6.63 6.26
C ASP A 77 -8.13 6.29 7.40
N ASN A 78 -7.61 6.18 8.61
CA ASN A 78 -8.41 5.85 9.78
C ASN A 78 -7.82 6.47 11.05
N ALA A 79 -8.67 6.71 12.04
CA ALA A 79 -8.26 7.32 13.30
C ALA A 79 -7.27 6.46 14.10
N ALA A 80 -7.31 5.14 13.95
CA ALA A 80 -6.42 4.24 14.70
C ALA A 80 -4.96 4.42 14.29
N MET A 81 -4.66 4.62 13.00
CA MET A 81 -3.29 4.88 12.55
C MET A 81 -2.76 6.23 13.05
N ILE A 82 -3.61 7.26 13.08
CA ILE A 82 -3.25 8.57 13.61
C ILE A 82 -3.04 8.51 15.12
N GLY A 83 -3.93 7.86 15.84
CA GLY A 83 -3.79 7.64 17.30
C GLY A 83 -2.53 6.84 17.65
N CYS A 84 -2.19 5.84 16.85
CA CYS A 84 -0.96 5.06 17.02
C CYS A 84 0.29 5.95 16.81
N ALA A 85 0.33 6.74 15.74
CA ALA A 85 1.42 7.67 15.49
C ALA A 85 1.55 8.70 16.62
N ALA A 86 0.45 9.30 17.05
CA ALA A 86 0.41 10.24 18.15
C ALA A 86 0.91 9.64 19.48
N TYR A 87 0.58 8.38 19.75
CA TYR A 87 1.06 7.67 20.93
C TYR A 87 2.59 7.55 20.94
N TYR A 88 3.19 7.14 19.84
CA TYR A 88 4.66 7.02 19.75
C TYR A 88 5.35 8.39 19.81
N GLU A 89 4.81 9.42 19.19
CA GLU A 89 5.31 10.79 19.32
C GLU A 89 5.24 11.27 20.79
N TYR A 90 4.12 11.00 21.47
CA TYR A 90 3.96 11.30 22.89
C TYR A 90 5.00 10.59 23.76
N MET A 91 5.25 9.30 23.53
CA MET A 91 6.26 8.52 24.25
C MET A 91 7.69 9.00 23.97
N ALA A 92 7.94 9.53 22.77
CA ALA A 92 9.22 10.15 22.40
C ALA A 92 9.40 11.54 23.02
N GLY A 93 8.43 12.05 23.76
CA GLY A 93 8.52 13.35 24.45
C GLY A 93 7.97 14.53 23.64
N THR A 94 7.47 14.31 22.43
CA THR A 94 6.87 15.37 21.61
C THR A 94 5.63 15.93 22.29
N ARG A 95 5.54 17.25 22.38
CA ARG A 95 4.40 17.97 22.93
C ARG A 95 4.11 19.19 22.04
N HIS A 96 2.84 19.44 21.83
CA HIS A 96 2.38 20.59 21.07
C HIS A 96 1.43 21.43 21.92
N GLY A 97 1.44 22.74 21.67
CA GLY A 97 0.53 23.68 22.29
C GLY A 97 -0.76 23.87 21.49
N TYR A 98 -1.53 24.88 21.84
CA TYR A 98 -2.77 25.23 21.12
C TYR A 98 -2.51 25.92 19.77
N ASP A 99 -1.28 26.18 19.43
CA ASP A 99 -0.77 26.72 18.16
C ASP A 99 -0.56 25.62 17.10
N LEU A 100 -0.71 24.34 17.46
CA LEU A 100 -0.63 23.23 16.51
C LEU A 100 -1.61 23.40 15.37
N ASN A 101 -1.11 23.42 14.14
CA ASN A 101 -1.92 23.56 12.94
C ASN A 101 -1.50 22.53 11.88
N ALA A 102 -2.42 22.22 10.96
CA ALA A 102 -2.12 21.33 9.84
C ALA A 102 -1.21 22.01 8.82
N VAL A 103 -0.17 21.32 8.38
CA VAL A 103 0.72 21.77 7.31
C VAL A 103 0.58 20.82 6.11
N PRO A 104 -0.24 21.20 5.12
CA PRO A 104 -0.65 20.27 4.04
C PRO A 104 0.48 19.84 3.10
N ASN A 105 1.56 20.61 3.03
CA ASN A 105 2.67 20.36 2.10
C ASN A 105 3.97 19.96 2.82
N LEU A 106 3.87 19.41 4.03
CA LEU A 106 5.02 18.94 4.77
C LEU A 106 5.71 17.80 4.03
N LYS A 107 7.02 17.88 3.84
CA LYS A 107 7.78 16.83 3.16
C LYS A 107 7.97 15.64 4.09
N LEU A 108 8.12 14.45 3.51
CA LEU A 108 8.42 13.24 4.26
C LEU A 108 9.69 13.42 5.10
N GLY A 109 9.57 13.19 6.42
CA GLY A 109 10.67 13.33 7.37
C GLY A 109 10.83 14.75 7.96
N GLU A 110 10.13 15.75 7.46
CA GLU A 110 10.05 17.05 8.13
C GLU A 110 9.12 16.96 9.34
N ARG A 111 9.49 17.63 10.41
CA ARG A 111 8.69 17.78 11.63
C ARG A 111 8.40 19.26 11.86
N ILE A 112 7.26 19.56 12.44
CA ILE A 112 6.84 20.89 12.87
C ILE A 112 7.37 21.14 14.29
#